data_079eca37a49db192202437e2b8237905
#
_entry.id   079eca37a49db192202437e2b8237905
#
_cell.length_a   1.000
_cell.length_b   1.000
_cell.length_c   1.000
_cell.angle_alpha   90.00
_cell.angle_beta   90.00
_cell.angle_gamma   90.00
#
_symmetry.space_group_name_H-M   'P 1'
#
loop_
_entity.id
_entity.type
_entity.pdbx_description
1 polymer ?
#
loop_
_entity_poly.entity_id
_entity_poly.type
_entity_poly.pdbx_seq_one_letter_code
_entity_poly.pdbx_strand_id
1 'polypeptide(L)'
;DDVRPMGRGAHGVIGMRLQGDDAIVEMDSLSSREGSTILTVTGKGYAKRTTVEEYRLQGRGGTGIINLKVTDKTGPVVQVMEVAADDQVMVITAFGKIIRTNVRDISLLGRPTQGVRLIHLEEGDTVVAVARVADGDADAPGVGNGGTAGAAGGSAAATAGGNGADQEGKE
;
A
#
# COMPACT_ATOMS: atom_id res chain seq x y z
N ASP A 1 26.95 -11.04 12.06
CA ASP A 1 27.14 -12.03 13.16
C ASP A 1 26.33 -11.69 14.43
N ASP A 2 25.58 -10.58 14.46
CA ASP A 2 24.82 -10.16 15.64
C ASP A 2 23.62 -11.09 15.96
N VAL A 3 23.08 -11.77 14.96
CA VAL A 3 22.06 -12.80 15.10
C VAL A 3 22.63 -14.12 14.63
N ARG A 4 23.08 -14.94 15.56
CA ARG A 4 23.63 -16.27 15.25
C ARG A 4 22.52 -17.31 15.01
N PRO A 5 22.73 -18.29 14.14
CA PRO A 5 21.83 -19.43 14.04
C PRO A 5 21.70 -20.16 15.39
N MET A 6 20.47 -20.46 15.78
CA MET A 6 20.16 -21.14 17.05
C MET A 6 19.16 -22.25 16.83
N GLY A 7 19.24 -23.29 17.70
CA GLY A 7 18.29 -24.41 17.67
C GLY A 7 16.86 -24.00 18.02
N ARG A 8 15.91 -24.86 17.69
CA ARG A 8 14.46 -24.63 17.87
C ARG A 8 14.06 -24.29 19.32
N GLY A 9 14.73 -24.83 20.31
CA GLY A 9 14.44 -24.60 21.74
C GLY A 9 15.08 -23.34 22.33
N ALA A 10 15.77 -22.52 21.53
CA ALA A 10 16.39 -21.29 22.02
C ALA A 10 15.39 -20.15 22.12
N HIS A 11 15.55 -19.32 23.17
CA HIS A 11 14.72 -18.11 23.37
C HIS A 11 15.04 -16.97 22.39
N GLY A 12 16.08 -17.11 21.58
CA GLY A 12 16.53 -16.05 20.69
C GLY A 12 17.37 -14.97 21.39
N VAL A 13 17.56 -13.84 20.72
CA VAL A 13 18.29 -12.68 21.23
C VAL A 13 17.43 -11.43 21.04
N ILE A 14 17.61 -10.45 21.93
CA ILE A 14 16.88 -9.18 21.83
C ILE A 14 17.38 -8.42 20.60
N GLY A 15 16.51 -8.22 19.62
CA GLY A 15 16.80 -7.40 18.44
C GLY A 15 16.68 -5.91 18.74
N MET A 16 15.60 -5.48 19.38
CA MET A 16 15.28 -4.08 19.70
C MET A 16 14.62 -4.02 21.10
N ARG A 17 14.84 -2.91 21.80
CA ARG A 17 14.12 -2.60 23.05
C ARG A 17 12.95 -1.69 22.74
N LEU A 18 11.74 -2.17 22.99
CA LEU A 18 10.50 -1.43 22.88
C LEU A 18 10.22 -0.65 24.17
N GLN A 19 9.53 0.47 24.09
CA GLN A 19 9.16 1.32 25.21
C GLN A 19 7.64 1.40 25.32
N GLY A 20 7.12 1.27 26.54
CA GLY A 20 5.68 1.35 26.79
C GLY A 20 4.90 0.35 25.96
N ASP A 21 3.91 0.84 25.23
CA ASP A 21 3.01 0.06 24.37
C ASP A 21 3.51 -0.09 22.93
N ASP A 22 4.78 0.23 22.64
CA ASP A 22 5.35 0.07 21.31
C ASP A 22 5.30 -1.37 20.83
N ALA A 23 5.10 -1.54 19.53
CA ALA A 23 5.11 -2.83 18.86
C ALA A 23 5.98 -2.77 17.59
N ILE A 24 6.54 -3.92 17.20
CA ILE A 24 7.18 -4.07 15.90
C ILE A 24 6.09 -4.17 14.86
N VAL A 25 6.09 -3.24 13.93
CA VAL A 25 5.12 -3.18 12.82
C VAL A 25 5.55 -4.09 11.69
N GLU A 26 6.83 -4.01 11.31
CA GLU A 26 7.35 -4.70 10.14
C GLU A 26 8.84 -5.01 10.31
N MET A 27 9.31 -5.99 9.57
CA MET A 27 10.73 -6.31 9.41
C MET A 27 11.00 -6.61 7.94
N ASP A 28 11.95 -5.92 7.36
CA ASP A 28 12.37 -6.16 5.97
C ASP A 28 13.86 -6.47 5.90
N SER A 29 14.26 -7.19 4.86
CA SER A 29 15.64 -7.50 4.55
C SER A 29 16.09 -6.66 3.37
N LEU A 30 17.03 -5.76 3.62
CA LEU A 30 17.53 -4.90 2.57
C LEU A 30 18.38 -5.69 1.59
N SER A 31 17.99 -5.65 0.33
CA SER A 31 18.82 -6.14 -0.78
C SER A 31 19.93 -5.12 -1.06
N SER A 32 21.07 -5.60 -1.58
CA SER A 32 22.16 -4.70 -2.00
C SER A 32 21.86 -4.00 -3.34
N ARG A 33 20.58 -3.82 -3.69
CA ARG A 33 20.17 -3.20 -4.94
C ARG A 33 20.48 -1.71 -4.90
N GLU A 34 21.31 -1.26 -5.84
CA GLU A 34 21.70 0.14 -5.95
C GLU A 34 20.46 1.02 -6.21
N GLY A 35 20.37 2.14 -5.49
CA GLY A 35 19.24 3.07 -5.61
C GLY A 35 17.98 2.66 -4.88
N SER A 36 17.98 1.57 -4.13
CA SER A 36 16.85 1.19 -3.26
C SER A 36 16.60 2.24 -2.18
N THR A 37 15.33 2.39 -1.82
CA THR A 37 14.88 3.30 -0.77
C THR A 37 13.92 2.58 0.16
N ILE A 38 13.79 3.08 1.38
CA ILE A 38 12.82 2.61 2.37
C ILE A 38 11.51 3.39 2.19
N LEU A 39 10.47 2.72 1.71
CA LEU A 39 9.11 3.25 1.70
C LEU A 39 8.50 3.09 3.10
N THR A 40 7.95 4.15 3.64
CA THR A 40 7.20 4.14 4.89
C THR A 40 5.80 4.69 4.64
N VAL A 41 4.77 3.95 5.04
CA VAL A 41 3.36 4.33 4.87
C VAL A 41 2.66 4.32 6.24
N THR A 42 1.79 5.30 6.46
CA THR A 42 1.06 5.49 7.72
C THR A 42 -0.44 5.23 7.54
N GLY A 43 -1.10 4.92 8.64
CA GLY A 43 -2.54 4.63 8.68
C GLY A 43 -3.43 5.76 8.15
N LYS A 44 -3.02 7.02 8.27
CA LYS A 44 -3.78 8.15 7.71
C LYS A 44 -3.36 8.56 6.29
N GLY A 45 -2.71 7.63 5.57
CA GLY A 45 -2.44 7.80 4.14
C GLY A 45 -1.28 8.72 3.80
N TYR A 46 -0.34 8.96 4.73
CA TYR A 46 0.91 9.63 4.45
C TYR A 46 1.99 8.61 4.13
N ALA A 47 2.89 8.97 3.23
CA ALA A 47 4.03 8.14 2.86
C ALA A 47 5.25 8.98 2.53
N LYS A 48 6.40 8.33 2.55
CA LYS A 48 7.66 8.87 2.04
C LYS A 48 8.60 7.74 1.67
N ARG A 49 9.57 8.06 0.85
CA ARG A 49 10.78 7.26 0.66
C ARG A 49 11.95 7.91 1.38
N THR A 50 12.85 7.12 1.88
CA THR A 50 14.11 7.61 2.51
C THR A 50 15.23 6.72 2.03
N THR A 51 16.38 7.30 1.68
CA THR A 51 17.53 6.52 1.23
C THR A 51 18.06 5.64 2.36
N VAL A 52 18.60 4.47 2.02
CA VAL A 52 19.12 3.50 2.99
C VAL A 52 20.28 4.09 3.78
N GLU A 53 21.09 4.95 3.17
CA GLU A 53 22.28 5.59 3.77
C GLU A 53 21.94 6.50 4.96
N GLU A 54 20.70 6.99 5.05
CA GLU A 54 20.25 7.73 6.23
C GLU A 54 20.07 6.86 7.47
N TYR A 55 20.06 5.54 7.31
CA TYR A 55 19.94 4.60 8.42
C TYR A 55 21.31 4.02 8.77
N ARG A 56 21.89 4.56 9.84
CA ARG A 56 23.17 4.02 10.34
C ARG A 56 23.03 2.56 10.78
N LEU A 57 24.02 1.76 10.51
CA LEU A 57 24.09 0.42 11.07
C LEU A 57 24.17 0.50 12.60
N GLN A 58 23.38 -0.32 13.27
CA GLN A 58 23.31 -0.37 14.73
C GLN A 58 23.44 -1.82 15.20
N GLY A 59 24.05 -2.02 16.39
CA GLY A 59 24.01 -3.29 17.05
C GLY A 59 22.58 -3.62 17.56
N ARG A 60 22.32 -4.89 17.79
CA ARG A 60 21.05 -5.37 18.37
C ARG A 60 20.82 -4.88 19.80
N GLY A 61 19.58 -4.89 20.27
CA GLY A 61 19.19 -4.51 21.63
C GLY A 61 19.19 -3.02 21.89
N GLY A 62 19.34 -2.18 20.85
CA GLY A 62 19.16 -0.74 20.94
C GLY A 62 17.69 -0.33 20.90
N THR A 63 17.43 0.99 21.02
CA THR A 63 16.08 1.58 20.95
C THR A 63 15.71 2.04 19.53
N GLY A 64 16.63 1.87 18.56
CA GLY A 64 16.43 2.30 17.18
C GLY A 64 16.67 3.79 16.95
N ILE A 65 16.25 4.26 15.78
CA ILE A 65 16.32 5.66 15.34
C ILE A 65 14.98 6.07 14.75
N ILE A 66 14.62 7.35 14.88
CA ILE A 66 13.38 7.87 14.32
C ILE A 66 13.42 7.73 12.80
N ASN A 67 12.45 7.00 12.25
CA ASN A 67 12.23 6.89 10.82
C ASN A 67 11.27 7.97 10.31
N LEU A 68 10.15 8.18 10.99
CA LEU A 68 9.09 9.10 10.59
C LEU A 68 8.59 9.86 11.82
N LYS A 69 8.24 11.14 11.66
CA LYS A 69 7.59 11.92 12.72
C LYS A 69 6.11 11.57 12.77
N VAL A 70 5.74 10.66 13.67
CA VAL A 70 4.35 10.27 13.93
C VAL A 70 3.63 11.42 14.66
N THR A 71 2.45 11.75 14.17
CA THR A 71 1.56 12.78 14.75
C THR A 71 0.12 12.35 14.56
N ASP A 72 -0.83 13.03 15.21
CA ASP A 72 -2.27 12.78 15.00
C ASP A 72 -2.66 12.94 13.52
N LYS A 73 -1.96 13.79 12.78
CA LYS A 73 -2.20 14.00 11.35
C LYS A 73 -1.79 12.81 10.49
N THR A 74 -0.67 12.20 10.78
CA THR A 74 -0.13 11.08 9.99
C THR A 74 -0.68 9.74 10.43
N GLY A 75 -1.04 9.61 11.69
CA GLY A 75 -1.35 8.32 12.30
C GLY A 75 -0.10 7.43 12.46
N PRO A 76 -0.26 6.22 12.99
CA PRO A 76 0.82 5.26 13.18
C PRO A 76 1.36 4.76 11.83
N VAL A 77 2.61 4.28 11.84
CA VAL A 77 3.18 3.54 10.71
C VAL A 77 2.47 2.20 10.59
N VAL A 78 2.10 1.82 9.36
CA VAL A 78 1.44 0.53 9.07
C VAL A 78 2.27 -0.36 8.15
N GLN A 79 3.18 0.22 7.37
CA GLN A 79 4.03 -0.55 6.46
C GLN A 79 5.38 0.12 6.27
N VAL A 80 6.43 -0.69 6.24
CA VAL A 80 7.79 -0.30 5.84
C VAL A 80 8.32 -1.39 4.91
N MET A 81 8.89 -1.01 3.77
CA MET A 81 9.48 -1.96 2.82
C MET A 81 10.59 -1.33 1.98
N GLU A 82 11.52 -2.17 1.53
CA GLU A 82 12.47 -1.77 0.50
C GLU A 82 11.79 -1.68 -0.87
N VAL A 83 12.03 -0.61 -1.59
CA VAL A 83 11.50 -0.38 -2.94
C VAL A 83 12.53 0.26 -3.84
N ALA A 84 12.46 -0.05 -5.14
CA ALA A 84 13.19 0.64 -6.19
C ALA A 84 12.31 1.71 -6.86
N ALA A 85 12.91 2.64 -7.56
CA ALA A 85 12.19 3.75 -8.19
C ALA A 85 11.22 3.30 -9.29
N ASP A 86 11.51 2.18 -9.95
CA ASP A 86 10.73 1.56 -11.01
C ASP A 86 9.64 0.59 -10.51
N ASP A 87 9.62 0.30 -9.21
CA ASP A 87 8.56 -0.51 -8.60
C ASP A 87 7.21 0.21 -8.60
N GLN A 88 6.15 -0.57 -8.44
CA GLN A 88 4.80 -0.10 -8.17
C GLN A 88 4.29 -0.70 -6.87
N VAL A 89 3.43 0.05 -6.19
CA VAL A 89 2.80 -0.43 -4.95
C VAL A 89 1.29 -0.27 -5.02
N MET A 90 0.60 -1.22 -4.42
CA MET A 90 -0.83 -1.16 -4.14
C MET A 90 -1.02 -0.79 -2.67
N VAL A 91 -1.87 0.21 -2.43
CA VAL A 91 -2.28 0.62 -1.08
C VAL A 91 -3.73 0.26 -0.89
N ILE A 92 -4.03 -0.42 0.21
CA ILE A 92 -5.35 -0.96 0.52
C ILE A 92 -5.84 -0.32 1.81
N THR A 93 -7.10 0.14 1.81
CA THR A 93 -7.74 0.74 2.99
C THR A 93 -8.75 -0.20 3.64
N ALA A 94 -9.12 0.10 4.88
CA ALA A 94 -10.11 -0.67 5.64
C ALA A 94 -11.49 -0.69 4.97
N PHE A 95 -11.87 0.38 4.26
CA PHE A 95 -13.13 0.45 3.52
C PHE A 95 -13.05 -0.17 2.12
N GLY A 96 -11.93 -0.86 1.80
CA GLY A 96 -11.77 -1.58 0.54
C GLY A 96 -11.34 -0.71 -0.65
N LYS A 97 -10.94 0.54 -0.43
CA LYS A 97 -10.33 1.36 -1.48
C LYS A 97 -8.95 0.82 -1.80
N ILE A 98 -8.66 0.65 -3.08
CA ILE A 98 -7.36 0.19 -3.56
C ILE A 98 -6.83 1.22 -4.54
N ILE A 99 -5.59 1.66 -4.33
CA ILE A 99 -4.86 2.48 -5.31
C ILE A 99 -3.57 1.79 -5.70
N ARG A 100 -3.19 1.95 -6.95
CA ARG A 100 -1.89 1.55 -7.50
C ARG A 100 -1.11 2.82 -7.87
N THR A 101 0.13 2.91 -7.44
CA THR A 101 0.98 4.08 -7.69
C THR A 101 2.42 3.67 -7.97
N ASN A 102 3.11 4.46 -8.78
CA ASN A 102 4.54 4.26 -9.01
C ASN A 102 5.31 4.75 -7.80
N VAL A 103 6.33 4.02 -7.41
CA VAL A 103 7.21 4.39 -6.30
C VAL A 103 7.92 5.73 -6.56
N ARG A 104 8.33 5.99 -7.80
CA ARG A 104 8.98 7.26 -8.18
C ARG A 104 8.14 8.51 -7.91
N ASP A 105 6.80 8.37 -7.88
CA ASP A 105 5.87 9.48 -7.63
C ASP A 105 5.75 9.81 -6.12
N ILE A 106 6.29 8.95 -5.26
CA ILE A 106 6.34 9.17 -3.82
C ILE A 106 7.60 9.96 -3.48
N SER A 107 7.45 11.05 -2.74
CA SER A 107 8.55 11.96 -2.41
C SER A 107 9.69 11.28 -1.65
N LEU A 108 10.92 11.56 -2.06
CA LEU A 108 12.15 11.17 -1.36
C LEU A 108 12.44 12.24 -0.28
N LEU A 109 12.42 11.86 0.98
CA LEU A 109 12.52 12.76 2.14
C LEU A 109 13.39 12.16 3.22
N GLY A 110 14.04 13.01 4.00
CA GLY A 110 14.81 12.60 5.17
C GLY A 110 13.97 11.95 6.27
N ARG A 111 14.64 11.24 7.20
CA ARG A 111 14.01 10.47 8.27
C ARG A 111 13.06 11.29 9.17
N PRO A 112 13.44 12.43 9.78
CA PRO A 112 12.61 13.12 10.77
C PRO A 112 11.52 13.98 10.13
N THR A 113 10.83 13.46 9.10
CA THR A 113 9.73 14.14 8.40
C THR A 113 8.41 13.41 8.58
N GLN A 114 7.30 14.07 8.29
CA GLN A 114 5.95 13.48 8.34
C GLN A 114 5.54 12.76 7.05
N GLY A 115 6.35 12.88 5.98
CA GLY A 115 5.96 12.40 4.66
C GLY A 115 4.97 13.35 3.97
N VAL A 116 4.47 12.88 2.81
CA VAL A 116 3.46 13.54 2.00
C VAL A 116 2.20 12.69 1.93
N ARG A 117 1.08 13.30 1.59
CA ARG A 117 -0.17 12.58 1.44
C ARG A 117 -0.13 11.72 0.16
N LEU A 118 -0.24 10.42 0.34
CA LEU A 118 -0.28 9.42 -0.74
C LEU A 118 -1.70 9.14 -1.22
N ILE A 119 -2.65 9.07 -0.27
CA ILE A 119 -4.06 8.78 -0.54
C ILE A 119 -4.95 9.69 0.31
N HIS A 120 -6.07 10.12 -0.26
CA HIS A 120 -7.16 10.77 0.48
C HIS A 120 -8.09 9.69 1.03
N LEU A 121 -8.19 9.65 2.35
CA LEU A 121 -9.08 8.75 3.08
C LEU A 121 -10.38 9.46 3.42
N GLU A 122 -11.47 8.72 3.45
CA GLU A 122 -12.74 9.15 4.00
C GLU A 122 -12.67 9.17 5.53
N GLU A 123 -13.64 9.81 6.16
CA GLU A 123 -13.71 9.84 7.63
C GLU A 123 -13.87 8.42 8.17
N GLY A 124 -13.02 8.04 9.11
CA GLY A 124 -13.01 6.70 9.70
C GLY A 124 -12.24 5.64 8.89
N ASP A 125 -11.83 5.93 7.64
CA ASP A 125 -11.01 5.00 6.85
C ASP A 125 -9.53 5.06 7.26
N THR A 126 -8.81 3.97 7.03
CA THR A 126 -7.38 3.87 7.34
C THR A 126 -6.69 2.95 6.35
N VAL A 127 -5.42 3.21 6.07
CA VAL A 127 -4.58 2.27 5.32
C VAL A 127 -4.33 1.06 6.22
N VAL A 128 -4.54 -0.14 5.67
CA VAL A 128 -4.36 -1.41 6.40
C VAL A 128 -3.27 -2.29 5.79
N ALA A 129 -2.95 -2.11 4.52
CA ALA A 129 -1.89 -2.87 3.88
C ALA A 129 -1.27 -2.11 2.69
N VAL A 130 -0.01 -2.42 2.42
CA VAL A 130 0.68 -2.00 1.20
C VAL A 130 1.43 -3.21 0.65
N ALA A 131 1.32 -3.45 -0.65
CA ALA A 131 2.01 -4.55 -1.31
C ALA A 131 2.77 -4.03 -2.52
N ARG A 132 3.97 -4.57 -2.76
CA ARG A 132 4.69 -4.34 -4.01
C ARG A 132 4.03 -5.17 -5.11
N VAL A 133 3.82 -4.56 -6.27
CA VAL A 133 3.31 -5.24 -7.46
C VAL A 133 4.48 -6.02 -8.09
N ALA A 134 4.32 -7.33 -8.28
CA ALA A 134 5.35 -8.15 -8.91
C ALA A 134 5.49 -7.82 -10.41
N ASP A 135 6.72 -7.91 -10.93
CA ASP A 135 6.98 -7.85 -12.36
C ASP A 135 6.23 -9.00 -13.05
N GLY A 136 5.22 -8.69 -13.85
CA GLY A 136 4.31 -9.65 -14.49
C GLY A 136 2.84 -9.29 -14.33
N ASP A 137 2.47 -8.53 -13.30
CA ASP A 137 1.12 -8.01 -13.10
C ASP A 137 0.89 -6.65 -13.82
N ALA A 138 1.84 -6.23 -14.65
CA ALA A 138 1.78 -4.95 -15.36
C ALA A 138 0.62 -4.84 -16.35
N ASP A 139 0.06 -5.98 -16.80
CA ASP A 139 -1.02 -6.06 -17.80
C ASP A 139 -2.42 -6.36 -17.22
N ALA A 140 -2.59 -6.39 -15.92
CA ALA A 140 -3.94 -6.43 -15.35
C ALA A 140 -4.67 -5.11 -15.68
N PRO A 141 -5.81 -5.15 -16.40
CA PRO A 141 -6.52 -3.93 -16.78
C PRO A 141 -6.91 -3.19 -15.51
N GLY A 142 -6.43 -1.94 -15.40
CA GLY A 142 -6.76 -1.06 -14.28
C GLY A 142 -8.28 -0.98 -14.14
N VAL A 143 -8.78 -1.28 -12.95
CA VAL A 143 -10.16 -0.96 -12.60
C VAL A 143 -10.28 0.55 -12.67
N GLY A 144 -10.89 0.99 -13.77
CA GLY A 144 -11.09 2.40 -14.06
C GLY A 144 -11.87 3.08 -12.94
N ASN A 145 -11.32 4.17 -12.47
CA ASN A 145 -11.97 5.09 -11.57
C ASN A 145 -13.27 5.58 -12.21
N GLY A 146 -14.44 5.07 -11.79
CA GLY A 146 -15.75 5.51 -12.23
C GLY A 146 -16.01 6.94 -11.81
N GLY A 147 -15.59 7.87 -12.65
CA GLY A 147 -16.00 9.27 -12.57
C GLY A 147 -17.41 9.43 -13.12
N THR A 148 -18.29 9.95 -12.30
CA THR A 148 -19.63 10.40 -12.60
C THR A 148 -19.66 11.41 -13.75
N ALA A 149 -20.46 11.16 -14.79
CA ALA A 149 -21.00 12.25 -15.62
C ALA A 149 -22.32 11.84 -16.28
N GLY A 150 -23.40 12.47 -15.84
CA GLY A 150 -24.29 13.23 -16.73
C GLY A 150 -25.25 12.48 -17.59
N ALA A 151 -26.50 12.53 -17.19
CA ALA A 151 -27.70 12.31 -17.98
C ALA A 151 -27.80 13.24 -19.20
N ALA A 152 -28.24 12.70 -20.34
CA ALA A 152 -29.09 13.34 -21.36
C ALA A 152 -29.54 12.28 -22.37
N GLY A 153 -30.78 11.88 -22.42
CA GLY A 153 -31.88 12.35 -23.20
C GLY A 153 -31.85 12.00 -24.68
N GLY A 154 -32.86 11.25 -25.21
CA GLY A 154 -33.15 11.11 -26.62
C GLY A 154 -33.76 9.75 -26.93
N SER A 155 -35.01 9.61 -26.79
CA SER A 155 -36.20 9.54 -27.62
C SER A 155 -36.08 8.91 -29.02
N ALA A 156 -37.09 8.09 -29.30
CA ALA A 156 -37.71 7.71 -30.59
C ALA A 156 -37.29 6.33 -31.11
N ALA A 157 -38.20 5.50 -31.27
CA ALA A 157 -39.42 5.25 -32.03
C ALA A 157 -39.29 3.91 -32.77
N ALA A 158 -40.22 3.04 -32.46
CA ALA A 158 -41.18 2.35 -33.31
C ALA A 158 -40.74 1.75 -34.66
N THR A 159 -41.05 0.47 -34.84
CA THR A 159 -41.91 -0.16 -35.88
C THR A 159 -41.77 -1.65 -35.72
N ALA A 160 -42.80 -2.38 -35.41
CA ALA A 160 -43.92 -2.92 -36.18
C ALA A 160 -43.54 -4.00 -37.21
N GLY A 161 -44.21 -5.11 -37.10
CA GLY A 161 -44.31 -6.19 -38.11
C GLY A 161 -43.85 -7.52 -37.60
N GLY A 162 -44.59 -8.56 -37.41
CA GLY A 162 -45.90 -8.90 -37.93
C GLY A 162 -45.86 -10.41 -38.28
N ASN A 163 -46.93 -11.06 -37.94
CA ASN A 163 -47.39 -12.37 -38.52
C ASN A 163 -46.56 -13.63 -38.19
N GLY A 164 -47.13 -14.70 -37.88
CA GLY A 164 -48.40 -15.36 -38.12
C GLY A 164 -48.40 -16.73 -37.53
N ALA A 165 -49.55 -17.10 -37.09
CA ALA A 165 -50.28 -18.33 -37.44
C ALA A 165 -49.55 -19.66 -37.19
N ASP A 166 -50.00 -20.62 -36.61
CA ASP A 166 -51.21 -21.39 -36.60
C ASP A 166 -51.03 -22.64 -35.69
N GLN A 167 -52.05 -23.02 -35.08
CA GLN A 167 -52.82 -24.23 -35.03
C GLN A 167 -52.39 -25.37 -34.05
N GLU A 168 -53.41 -25.60 -33.27
CA GLU A 168 -54.11 -26.85 -33.01
C GLU A 168 -53.43 -27.98 -32.22
N GLY A 169 -54.25 -28.40 -31.24
CA GLY A 169 -54.66 -29.72 -31.08
C GLY A 169 -54.61 -30.30 -29.63
N LYS A 170 -55.79 -30.35 -29.09
CA LYS A 170 -56.44 -31.51 -28.45
C LYS A 170 -55.52 -32.48 -27.66
N GLU A 171 -55.81 -32.74 -26.47
CA GLU A 171 -56.82 -33.49 -25.73
C GLU A 171 -56.63 -33.22 -24.25
#